data_92b0cfd095edef7f90f6bd780306f6c3
#
_entry.id   92b0cfd095edef7f90f6bd780306f6c3
#
_cell.length_a   1.000
_cell.length_b   1.000
_cell.length_c   1.000
_cell.angle_alpha   90.00
_cell.angle_beta   90.00
_cell.angle_gamma   90.00
#
_symmetry.space_group_name_H-M   'P 1'
#
loop_
_entity.id
_entity.type
_entity.pdbx_description
1 polymer ?
#
loop_
_entity_poly.entity_id
_entity_poly.type
_entity_poly.pdbx_seq_one_letter_code
_entity_poly.pdbx_strand_id
1 'polypeptide(L)'
;MSDGTLQTLDVTMLDDVGTGANELIQLDSNAKIPACSGAAITGLSGVTKSASDPVIATNPSGGVGTVFQNTTSGEMYVCTDATAGANVWTNVGAGTGNINPIPPYGGSNYGFAAGGQHGVQTNAPHYYNSNRIERFSFASDGNAVDWADLAIAVKYVASATSHTYGYSCMGMRYNPGYTDHNAIQKYALTSQTNGTDIGDALGIGQGASGSSSQTHGYAAGRYVSPAPYSDQIQKYSFSTDGNATDVANLISGMNGGAGHSDWVGNYGYQSGGQPSTNVIQKYAYATDSDAIDVANLTTTKNAHNGTSSATYGYAASGNIPPNLSNIIEKFSFANGTDATDVGDLVYGVYLSGNTGQSSTTNGYLCTGAYGPSEYTNWIQKYSFTTDGNATDIGDLTESKYSTHASHY
;
A
#
# COMPACT_ATOMS: atom_id res chain seq x y z
N MET A 1 44.05 69.06 1.35
CA MET A 1 43.66 67.96 0.41
C MET A 1 44.16 66.69 1.05
N SER A 2 43.28 65.91 1.60
CA SER A 2 43.61 64.63 2.16
C SER A 2 43.93 63.69 1.02
N ASP A 3 45.10 63.13 1.01
CA ASP A 3 45.49 62.08 0.11
C ASP A 3 44.61 60.85 0.41
N GLY A 4 43.92 60.33 -0.49
CA GLY A 4 42.94 59.28 -0.30
C GLY A 4 43.55 57.90 -0.01
N THR A 5 44.53 57.82 0.91
CA THR A 5 45.04 56.56 1.42
C THR A 5 43.99 55.95 2.34
N LEU A 6 43.31 54.93 1.87
CA LEU A 6 42.55 54.04 2.73
C LEU A 6 43.48 53.49 3.82
N GLN A 7 43.34 53.99 5.04
CA GLN A 7 43.97 53.35 6.18
C GLN A 7 43.36 51.96 6.29
N THR A 8 44.17 50.93 6.24
CA THR A 8 43.77 49.60 6.63
C THR A 8 43.29 49.68 8.08
N LEU A 9 41.99 49.50 8.29
CA LEU A 9 41.46 49.39 9.63
C LEU A 9 42.18 48.23 10.32
N ASP A 10 42.96 48.54 11.36
CA ASP A 10 43.53 47.50 12.21
C ASP A 10 42.35 46.86 13.00
N VAL A 11 42.01 45.65 12.61
CA VAL A 11 40.85 44.92 13.18
C VAL A 11 41.03 44.68 14.68
N THR A 12 42.26 44.82 15.20
CA THR A 12 42.55 44.76 16.64
C THR A 12 42.05 45.99 17.40
N MET A 13 41.62 47.05 16.74
CA MET A 13 41.06 48.27 17.32
C MET A 13 39.50 48.31 17.35
N LEU A 14 38.85 47.29 16.86
CA LEU A 14 37.39 47.18 16.93
C LEU A 14 37.03 46.38 18.20
N ASP A 15 36.56 47.04 19.22
CA ASP A 15 36.06 46.42 20.46
C ASP A 15 34.88 45.48 20.19
N ASP A 16 34.34 45.49 18.96
CA ASP A 16 33.14 44.76 18.55
C ASP A 16 33.47 43.55 17.65
N VAL A 17 34.69 43.03 17.64
CA VAL A 17 35.06 41.80 16.91
C VAL A 17 35.21 40.65 17.88
N GLY A 18 34.28 39.70 17.80
CA GLY A 18 34.30 38.57 18.71
C GLY A 18 33.12 37.60 18.50
N THR A 19 32.76 36.91 19.54
CA THR A 19 31.70 35.90 19.55
C THR A 19 30.45 36.31 20.31
N GLY A 20 30.36 37.57 20.75
CA GLY A 20 29.23 38.12 21.49
C GLY A 20 28.10 38.58 20.57
N ALA A 21 26.96 38.93 21.20
CA ALA A 21 25.81 39.45 20.46
C ALA A 21 26.15 40.86 19.91
N ASN A 22 25.91 41.08 18.61
CA ASN A 22 26.20 42.31 17.82
C ASN A 22 27.68 42.56 17.52
N GLU A 23 28.57 41.61 17.70
CA GLU A 23 29.96 41.69 17.29
C GLU A 23 30.15 41.36 15.80
N LEU A 24 31.10 42.01 15.15
CA LEU A 24 31.45 41.70 13.75
C LEU A 24 32.24 40.39 13.66
N ILE A 25 31.87 39.53 12.74
CA ILE A 25 32.59 38.28 12.50
C ILE A 25 33.82 38.59 11.63
N GLN A 26 35.03 38.32 12.15
CA GLN A 26 36.26 38.39 11.40
C GLN A 26 36.44 37.11 10.56
N LEU A 27 36.70 37.26 9.27
CA LEU A 27 37.08 36.16 8.41
C LEU A 27 38.52 35.69 8.70
N ASP A 28 38.78 34.40 8.56
CA ASP A 28 40.09 33.82 8.67
C ASP A 28 40.99 34.26 7.47
N SER A 29 42.29 33.85 7.49
CA SER A 29 43.26 34.17 6.45
C SER A 29 42.88 33.65 5.03
N ASN A 30 41.84 32.81 4.93
CA ASN A 30 41.32 32.27 3.67
C ASN A 30 39.95 32.91 3.31
N ALA A 31 39.58 34.05 3.92
CA ALA A 31 38.30 34.72 3.76
C ALA A 31 37.08 33.86 4.16
N LYS A 32 37.30 32.94 5.09
CA LYS A 32 36.21 32.08 5.63
C LYS A 32 35.86 32.52 7.05
N ILE A 33 34.62 32.33 7.41
CA ILE A 33 34.15 32.47 8.79
C ILE A 33 34.86 31.39 9.64
N PRO A 34 35.55 31.77 10.73
CA PRO A 34 36.18 30.78 11.60
C PRO A 34 35.19 29.74 12.07
N ALA A 35 35.67 28.53 12.36
CA ALA A 35 34.82 27.45 12.85
C ALA A 35 34.09 27.88 14.14
N CYS A 36 32.91 28.42 14.01
CA CYS A 36 31.98 28.70 15.10
C CYS A 36 31.00 27.52 15.23
N SER A 37 30.66 27.19 16.46
CA SER A 37 29.55 26.21 16.62
C SER A 37 28.32 26.83 16.00
N GLY A 38 27.64 26.13 15.09
CA GLY A 38 26.42 26.60 14.44
C GLY A 38 25.28 26.98 15.40
N ALA A 39 25.44 26.70 16.71
CA ALA A 39 24.54 27.12 17.78
C ALA A 39 24.59 28.64 18.05
N ALA A 40 25.63 29.35 17.60
CA ALA A 40 25.81 30.81 17.83
C ALA A 40 25.25 31.67 16.67
N ILE A 41 24.87 31.09 15.55
CA ILE A 41 24.28 31.80 14.43
C ILE A 41 22.74 31.71 14.55
N THR A 42 22.14 32.66 15.22
CA THR A 42 20.68 32.77 15.31
C THR A 42 20.11 33.21 13.96
N GLY A 43 19.24 32.41 13.38
CA GLY A 43 18.60 32.69 12.08
C GLY A 43 18.99 31.71 10.96
N LEU A 44 20.01 30.88 11.15
CA LEU A 44 20.11 29.65 10.37
C LEU A 44 19.18 28.62 11.04
N SER A 45 18.11 28.23 10.37
CA SER A 45 17.32 27.06 10.80
C SER A 45 18.32 25.90 10.95
N GLY A 46 18.44 25.39 12.20
CA GLY A 46 19.50 24.41 12.53
C GLY A 46 19.42 23.19 11.64
N VAL A 47 20.57 22.70 11.21
CA VAL A 47 20.66 21.41 10.53
C VAL A 47 20.17 20.33 11.50
N THR A 48 19.08 19.67 11.16
CA THR A 48 18.61 18.50 11.91
C THR A 48 19.60 17.35 11.68
N LYS A 49 20.11 16.75 12.75
CA LYS A 49 21.10 15.66 12.68
C LYS A 49 20.52 14.37 13.22
N SER A 50 20.74 13.27 12.51
CA SER A 50 20.37 11.92 12.92
C SER A 50 21.39 10.91 12.44
N ALA A 51 21.43 9.72 13.03
CA ALA A 51 22.25 8.60 12.57
C ALA A 51 21.65 7.86 11.36
N SER A 52 20.41 8.15 11.01
CA SER A 52 19.68 7.58 9.85
C SER A 52 19.19 8.70 8.94
N ASP A 53 18.85 8.35 7.70
CA ASP A 53 18.21 9.25 6.75
C ASP A 53 16.83 9.73 7.25
N PRO A 54 16.35 10.90 6.78
CA PRO A 54 14.99 11.29 7.02
C PRO A 54 14.04 10.34 6.29
N VAL A 55 12.84 10.20 6.81
CA VAL A 55 11.74 9.46 6.15
C VAL A 55 10.61 10.43 5.84
N ILE A 56 9.65 10.01 5.06
CA ILE A 56 8.49 10.85 4.69
C ILE A 56 7.70 11.38 5.91
N ALA A 57 7.76 10.67 7.05
CA ALA A 57 7.14 11.10 8.30
C ALA A 57 8.05 11.98 9.17
N THR A 58 9.28 12.26 8.75
CA THR A 58 10.20 13.18 9.44
C THR A 58 9.74 14.61 9.18
N ASN A 59 8.85 15.11 10.04
CA ASN A 59 8.29 16.46 9.89
C ASN A 59 9.34 17.52 10.27
N PRO A 60 9.74 18.40 9.33
CA PRO A 60 10.72 19.43 9.62
C PRO A 60 10.13 20.55 10.47
N SER A 61 10.75 20.89 11.59
CA SER A 61 10.29 21.99 12.46
C SER A 61 10.35 23.36 11.79
N GLY A 62 11.21 23.52 10.80
CA GLY A 62 11.38 24.76 10.03
C GLY A 62 10.60 24.78 8.71
N GLY A 63 9.80 23.75 8.39
CA GLY A 63 9.10 23.66 7.11
C GLY A 63 10.01 23.42 5.92
N VAL A 64 9.57 23.83 4.73
CA VAL A 64 10.36 23.75 3.49
C VAL A 64 11.67 24.55 3.65
N GLY A 65 12.76 23.97 3.15
CA GLY A 65 14.12 24.54 3.29
C GLY A 65 14.90 24.04 4.51
N THR A 66 14.27 23.26 5.41
CA THR A 66 14.99 22.61 6.53
C THR A 66 16.05 21.67 5.98
N VAL A 67 17.27 21.77 6.51
CA VAL A 67 18.40 20.87 6.17
C VAL A 67 18.47 19.75 7.18
N PHE A 68 18.66 18.53 6.68
CA PHE A 68 18.85 17.31 7.47
C PHE A 68 20.19 16.67 7.11
N GLN A 69 20.97 16.23 8.11
CA GLN A 69 22.23 15.54 7.93
C GLN A 69 22.19 14.16 8.57
N ASN A 70 22.47 13.12 7.80
CA ASN A 70 22.77 11.80 8.33
C ASN A 70 24.22 11.79 8.82
N THR A 71 24.42 11.60 10.12
CA THR A 71 25.75 11.62 10.74
C THR A 71 26.55 10.35 10.52
N THR A 72 25.90 9.27 10.07
CA THR A 72 26.54 7.98 9.78
C THR A 72 27.04 7.92 8.34
N SER A 73 26.20 8.27 7.36
CA SER A 73 26.56 8.26 5.94
C SER A 73 27.20 9.57 5.46
N GLY A 74 26.98 10.68 6.18
CA GLY A 74 27.40 12.01 5.75
C GLY A 74 26.44 12.66 4.73
N GLU A 75 25.35 12.00 4.36
CA GLU A 75 24.39 12.52 3.41
C GLU A 75 23.62 13.72 3.95
N MET A 76 23.28 14.64 3.07
CA MET A 76 22.51 15.84 3.38
C MET A 76 21.23 15.89 2.54
N TYR A 77 20.16 16.32 3.15
CA TYR A 77 18.85 16.47 2.53
C TYR A 77 18.29 17.85 2.80
N VAL A 78 17.52 18.38 1.84
CA VAL A 78 16.72 19.59 2.02
C VAL A 78 15.26 19.23 1.88
N CYS A 79 14.43 19.65 2.83
CA CYS A 79 13.00 19.50 2.72
C CYS A 79 12.44 20.39 1.61
N THR A 80 11.87 19.82 0.58
CA THR A 80 11.25 20.55 -0.55
C THR A 80 9.74 20.51 -0.53
N ASP A 81 9.14 19.61 0.27
CA ASP A 81 7.71 19.61 0.62
C ASP A 81 7.59 19.19 2.11
N ALA A 82 6.92 20.01 2.90
CA ALA A 82 6.74 19.82 4.34
C ALA A 82 5.32 19.35 4.71
N THR A 83 4.63 18.69 3.80
CA THR A 83 3.31 18.10 4.08
C THR A 83 3.44 17.01 5.15
N ALA A 84 2.78 17.20 6.28
CA ALA A 84 2.90 16.32 7.43
C ALA A 84 2.60 14.85 7.08
N GLY A 85 3.54 13.95 7.38
CA GLY A 85 3.45 12.53 7.03
C GLY A 85 3.75 12.19 5.56
N ALA A 86 3.96 13.21 4.70
CA ALA A 86 4.24 13.06 3.27
C ALA A 86 5.35 14.01 2.81
N ASN A 87 6.36 14.21 3.65
CA ASN A 87 7.45 15.14 3.37
C ASN A 87 8.32 14.66 2.21
N VAL A 88 8.80 15.62 1.40
CA VAL A 88 9.80 15.37 0.36
C VAL A 88 11.15 15.87 0.84
N TRP A 89 12.14 14.99 0.85
CA TRP A 89 13.51 15.29 1.20
C TRP A 89 14.40 15.08 -0.03
N THR A 90 14.91 16.16 -0.59
CA THR A 90 15.80 16.12 -1.75
C THR A 90 17.25 15.94 -1.27
N ASN A 91 17.91 14.89 -1.73
CA ASN A 91 19.31 14.64 -1.43
C ASN A 91 20.20 15.69 -2.14
N VAL A 92 21.14 16.29 -1.39
CA VAL A 92 22.06 17.33 -1.88
C VAL A 92 23.38 16.72 -2.36
N GLY A 93 23.34 15.60 -3.03
CA GLY A 93 24.54 14.89 -3.45
C GLY A 93 24.24 13.69 -4.35
N ALA A 94 25.23 12.84 -4.51
CA ALA A 94 25.12 11.59 -5.28
C ALA A 94 24.83 10.37 -4.40
N GLY A 95 24.19 10.58 -3.24
CA GLY A 95 23.90 9.54 -2.26
C GLY A 95 22.80 8.56 -2.67
N THR A 96 22.06 8.05 -1.70
CA THR A 96 20.98 7.07 -1.89
C THR A 96 19.79 7.60 -2.69
N GLY A 97 19.77 8.89 -3.01
CA GLY A 97 18.71 9.55 -3.76
C GLY A 97 17.72 10.32 -2.87
N ASN A 98 16.68 10.86 -3.49
CA ASN A 98 15.70 11.67 -2.79
C ASN A 98 14.76 10.79 -1.95
N ILE A 99 14.42 11.26 -0.75
CA ILE A 99 13.33 10.70 0.04
C ILE A 99 12.06 11.41 -0.39
N ASN A 100 11.24 10.73 -1.15
CA ASN A 100 9.94 11.22 -1.57
C ASN A 100 8.86 10.35 -0.92
N PRO A 101 7.67 10.90 -0.58
CA PRO A 101 6.50 10.05 -0.48
C PRO A 101 6.46 9.27 -1.79
N ILE A 102 6.20 7.98 -1.71
CA ILE A 102 5.96 7.23 -2.94
C ILE A 102 4.80 7.94 -3.63
N PRO A 103 5.02 8.48 -4.85
CA PRO A 103 3.90 9.06 -5.56
C PRO A 103 2.82 7.99 -5.60
N PRO A 104 1.54 8.35 -5.48
CA PRO A 104 0.49 7.37 -5.66
C PRO A 104 0.82 6.56 -6.91
N TYR A 105 0.81 5.24 -6.82
CA TYR A 105 1.16 4.36 -7.95
C TYR A 105 0.35 4.73 -9.21
N GLY A 106 0.75 4.24 -10.36
CA GLY A 106 0.10 4.56 -11.63
C GLY A 106 -1.40 4.27 -11.67
N GLY A 107 -1.91 3.47 -10.73
CA GLY A 107 -3.32 3.27 -10.41
C GLY A 107 -3.96 4.37 -9.56
N SER A 108 -3.24 5.41 -9.14
CA SER A 108 -3.80 6.46 -8.26
C SER A 108 -5.01 7.20 -8.83
N ASN A 109 -5.14 7.24 -10.13
CA ASN A 109 -6.27 7.84 -10.83
C ASN A 109 -7.33 6.81 -11.26
N TYR A 110 -7.01 5.53 -11.13
CA TYR A 110 -7.85 4.44 -11.63
C TYR A 110 -7.80 3.24 -10.69
N GLY A 111 -8.95 2.58 -10.54
CA GLY A 111 -9.07 1.25 -9.97
C GLY A 111 -9.05 0.18 -11.05
N PHE A 112 -8.54 -0.99 -10.71
CA PHE A 112 -8.45 -2.14 -11.61
C PHE A 112 -9.06 -3.37 -10.97
N ALA A 113 -10.01 -4.00 -11.65
CA ALA A 113 -10.60 -5.27 -11.27
C ALA A 113 -10.22 -6.34 -12.30
N ALA A 114 -9.48 -7.35 -11.87
CA ALA A 114 -8.94 -8.36 -12.77
C ALA A 114 -9.43 -9.76 -12.45
N GLY A 115 -9.56 -10.62 -13.45
CA GLY A 115 -9.97 -12.02 -13.31
C GLY A 115 -11.39 -12.19 -12.80
N GLY A 116 -11.60 -13.23 -12.00
CA GLY A 116 -12.90 -13.58 -11.43
C GLY A 116 -13.60 -14.71 -12.19
N GLN A 117 -14.82 -15.04 -11.78
CA GLN A 117 -15.64 -16.05 -12.43
C GLN A 117 -16.97 -15.44 -12.88
N HIS A 118 -17.33 -15.69 -14.12
CA HIS A 118 -18.62 -15.28 -14.68
C HIS A 118 -19.79 -16.04 -14.05
N GLY A 119 -20.93 -15.37 -14.00
CA GLY A 119 -22.21 -15.99 -13.73
C GLY A 119 -22.65 -16.94 -14.81
N VAL A 120 -23.48 -17.91 -14.44
CA VAL A 120 -24.04 -18.90 -15.35
C VAL A 120 -24.92 -18.23 -16.39
N GLN A 121 -24.57 -18.33 -17.63
CA GLN A 121 -25.54 -18.24 -18.72
C GLN A 121 -26.41 -19.50 -18.69
N THR A 122 -27.69 -19.34 -18.89
CA THR A 122 -28.81 -20.28 -18.66
C THR A 122 -28.76 -21.66 -19.34
N ASN A 123 -27.64 -22.08 -19.92
CA ASN A 123 -27.48 -23.38 -20.56
C ASN A 123 -26.16 -24.05 -20.12
N ALA A 124 -26.04 -24.36 -18.84
CA ALA A 124 -24.91 -24.98 -18.15
C ALA A 124 -24.19 -26.10 -18.94
N PRO A 125 -22.91 -26.46 -18.62
CA PRO A 125 -22.24 -26.33 -17.31
C PRO A 125 -20.91 -25.56 -17.36
N HIS A 126 -20.88 -24.31 -17.75
CA HIS A 126 -19.62 -23.61 -18.00
C HIS A 126 -19.48 -22.39 -17.07
N TYR A 127 -18.92 -22.63 -15.89
CA TYR A 127 -18.36 -21.57 -15.06
C TYR A 127 -16.98 -21.22 -15.63
N TYR A 128 -16.87 -20.13 -16.38
CA TYR A 128 -15.57 -19.71 -16.93
C TYR A 128 -14.94 -18.68 -16.02
N ASN A 129 -13.65 -18.86 -15.74
CA ASN A 129 -12.87 -17.78 -15.17
C ASN A 129 -12.64 -16.72 -16.25
N SER A 130 -12.71 -15.46 -15.83
CA SER A 130 -12.32 -14.32 -16.65
C SER A 130 -10.82 -14.10 -16.61
N ASN A 131 -10.23 -13.69 -17.72
CA ASN A 131 -8.88 -13.10 -17.76
C ASN A 131 -8.93 -11.58 -17.91
N ARG A 132 -10.11 -10.98 -18.01
CA ARG A 132 -10.27 -9.56 -18.25
C ARG A 132 -9.76 -8.74 -17.10
N ILE A 133 -9.06 -7.63 -17.42
CA ILE A 133 -8.67 -6.56 -16.53
C ILE A 133 -9.53 -5.36 -16.90
N GLU A 134 -10.35 -4.92 -15.97
CA GLU A 134 -11.25 -3.78 -16.14
C GLU A 134 -10.75 -2.59 -15.34
N ARG A 135 -10.89 -1.38 -15.89
CA ARG A 135 -10.40 -0.14 -15.28
C ARG A 135 -11.53 0.87 -15.14
N PHE A 136 -11.64 1.51 -13.97
CA PHE A 136 -12.57 2.61 -13.71
C PHE A 136 -11.85 3.82 -13.10
N SER A 137 -12.43 5.01 -13.23
CA SER A 137 -11.83 6.26 -12.76
C SER A 137 -12.09 6.49 -11.27
N PHE A 138 -11.08 6.95 -10.54
CA PHE A 138 -11.24 7.47 -9.17
C PHE A 138 -11.66 8.94 -9.15
N ALA A 139 -11.38 9.69 -10.22
CA ALA A 139 -11.69 11.10 -10.31
C ALA A 139 -13.16 11.39 -10.70
N SER A 140 -13.82 10.42 -11.34
CA SER A 140 -15.21 10.52 -11.76
C SER A 140 -15.91 9.20 -11.56
N ASP A 141 -17.09 9.22 -10.95
CA ASP A 141 -17.95 8.05 -10.84
C ASP A 141 -18.41 7.62 -12.25
N GLY A 142 -18.55 6.31 -12.47
CA GLY A 142 -18.98 5.73 -13.75
C GLY A 142 -18.51 4.31 -13.97
N ASN A 143 -18.96 3.73 -15.07
CA ASN A 143 -18.70 2.35 -15.41
C ASN A 143 -17.22 2.11 -15.77
N ALA A 144 -16.77 0.90 -15.49
CA ALA A 144 -15.46 0.41 -15.92
C ALA A 144 -15.40 0.20 -17.43
N VAL A 145 -14.19 0.17 -17.96
CA VAL A 145 -13.89 -0.20 -19.34
C VAL A 145 -12.99 -1.43 -19.38
N ASP A 146 -13.09 -2.23 -20.41
CA ASP A 146 -12.15 -3.29 -20.72
C ASP A 146 -10.77 -2.67 -21.00
N TRP A 147 -9.77 -3.06 -20.19
CA TRP A 147 -8.44 -2.46 -20.26
C TRP A 147 -7.41 -3.40 -20.92
N ALA A 148 -7.38 -4.65 -20.49
CA ALA A 148 -6.40 -5.65 -20.95
C ALA A 148 -6.82 -7.04 -20.45
N ASP A 149 -5.98 -8.06 -20.71
CA ASP A 149 -6.19 -9.42 -20.25
C ASP A 149 -5.03 -9.91 -19.39
N LEU A 150 -5.33 -10.72 -18.37
CA LEU A 150 -4.36 -11.59 -17.69
C LEU A 150 -3.88 -12.67 -18.68
N ALA A 151 -2.65 -13.16 -18.51
CA ALA A 151 -2.15 -14.31 -19.25
C ALA A 151 -2.96 -15.59 -19.01
N ILE A 152 -3.47 -15.75 -17.79
CA ILE A 152 -4.23 -16.91 -17.33
C ILE A 152 -5.50 -16.45 -16.63
N ALA A 153 -6.66 -16.96 -17.06
CA ALA A 153 -7.94 -16.69 -16.41
C ALA A 153 -8.01 -17.37 -15.03
N VAL A 154 -8.23 -16.58 -13.99
CA VAL A 154 -8.15 -17.04 -12.60
C VAL A 154 -9.17 -16.37 -11.69
N LYS A 155 -9.47 -17.01 -10.55
CA LYS A 155 -10.21 -16.48 -9.41
C LYS A 155 -9.54 -16.85 -8.08
N TYR A 156 -9.97 -16.26 -6.98
CA TYR A 156 -9.45 -16.52 -5.63
C TYR A 156 -7.94 -16.31 -5.49
N VAL A 157 -7.43 -15.26 -6.08
CA VAL A 157 -6.00 -14.93 -6.08
C VAL A 157 -5.63 -13.99 -4.94
N ALA A 158 -4.38 -14.04 -4.52
CA ALA A 158 -3.75 -12.97 -3.76
C ALA A 158 -3.30 -11.88 -4.74
N SER A 159 -3.66 -10.62 -4.46
CA SER A 159 -3.23 -9.49 -5.29
C SER A 159 -2.26 -8.58 -4.57
N ALA A 160 -1.37 -8.00 -5.33
CA ALA A 160 -0.45 -6.98 -4.87
C ALA A 160 -0.28 -5.90 -5.94
N THR A 161 0.28 -4.76 -5.54
CA THR A 161 0.45 -3.63 -6.44
C THR A 161 1.79 -2.96 -6.19
N SER A 162 2.56 -2.77 -7.26
CA SER A 162 3.70 -1.87 -7.26
C SER A 162 3.28 -0.51 -7.84
N HIS A 163 4.24 0.39 -7.91
CA HIS A 163 4.06 1.71 -8.50
C HIS A 163 3.54 1.71 -9.94
N THR A 164 3.85 0.67 -10.70
CA THR A 164 3.58 0.60 -12.16
C THR A 164 2.82 -0.64 -12.58
N TYR A 165 2.71 -1.65 -11.73
CA TYR A 165 2.12 -2.94 -12.07
C TYR A 165 1.17 -3.45 -10.99
N GLY A 166 0.07 -4.06 -11.43
CA GLY A 166 -0.75 -4.94 -10.63
C GLY A 166 -0.29 -6.39 -10.77
N TYR A 167 -0.46 -7.18 -9.73
CA TYR A 167 -0.04 -8.58 -9.66
C TYR A 167 -1.19 -9.48 -9.21
N SER A 168 -1.21 -10.68 -9.77
CA SER A 168 -2.10 -11.79 -9.43
C SER A 168 -1.26 -13.00 -9.09
N CYS A 169 -1.35 -13.52 -7.88
CA CYS A 169 -0.54 -14.63 -7.39
C CYS A 169 -1.42 -15.81 -6.99
N MET A 170 -1.12 -16.99 -7.49
CA MET A 170 -1.90 -18.23 -7.27
C MET A 170 -3.33 -18.15 -7.80
N GLY A 171 -4.20 -18.99 -7.24
CA GLY A 171 -5.62 -19.01 -7.48
C GLY A 171 -6.13 -20.29 -8.11
N MET A 172 -7.36 -20.26 -8.55
CA MET A 172 -8.04 -21.37 -9.22
C MET A 172 -8.35 -21.02 -10.67
N ARG A 173 -8.03 -21.92 -11.59
CA ARG A 173 -8.41 -21.84 -13.00
C ARG A 173 -9.36 -22.94 -13.39
N TYR A 174 -10.09 -22.75 -14.50
CA TYR A 174 -10.88 -23.78 -15.13
C TYR A 174 -10.20 -24.22 -16.44
N ASN A 175 -9.80 -25.54 -16.54
CA ASN A 175 -9.16 -26.07 -17.76
C ASN A 175 -9.15 -27.60 -17.79
N PRO A 176 -9.97 -28.27 -18.58
CA PRO A 176 -11.34 -28.54 -18.19
C PRO A 176 -11.38 -29.07 -16.75
N GLY A 177 -12.25 -28.50 -15.93
CA GLY A 177 -12.32 -28.71 -14.49
C GLY A 177 -11.52 -27.65 -13.73
N TYR A 178 -11.89 -27.48 -12.46
CA TYR A 178 -11.20 -26.53 -11.58
C TYR A 178 -9.90 -27.12 -11.09
N THR A 179 -8.82 -26.38 -11.24
CA THR A 179 -7.48 -26.74 -10.73
C THR A 179 -6.83 -25.54 -10.05
N ASP A 180 -6.24 -25.79 -8.91
CA ASP A 180 -5.40 -24.80 -8.26
C ASP A 180 -4.13 -24.57 -9.09
N HIS A 181 -3.56 -23.38 -8.93
CA HIS A 181 -2.45 -22.95 -9.76
C HIS A 181 -1.53 -21.98 -8.96
N ASN A 182 -0.29 -21.83 -9.38
CA ASN A 182 0.74 -21.12 -8.65
C ASN A 182 1.37 -19.94 -9.41
N ALA A 183 0.96 -19.66 -10.66
CA ALA A 183 1.59 -18.58 -11.42
C ALA A 183 1.44 -17.22 -10.74
N ILE A 184 2.48 -16.40 -10.89
CA ILE A 184 2.50 -14.98 -10.55
C ILE A 184 2.40 -14.21 -11.86
N GLN A 185 1.31 -13.50 -12.05
CA GLN A 185 1.07 -12.70 -13.25
C GLN A 185 1.23 -11.22 -12.93
N LYS A 186 1.79 -10.46 -13.88
CA LYS A 186 2.03 -9.03 -13.80
C LYS A 186 1.36 -8.32 -14.97
N TYR A 187 0.65 -7.21 -14.72
CA TYR A 187 0.02 -6.38 -15.74
C TYR A 187 0.27 -4.89 -15.49
N ALA A 188 0.39 -4.11 -16.56
CA ALA A 188 0.71 -2.69 -16.45
C ALA A 188 -0.52 -1.86 -16.05
N LEU A 189 -0.32 -0.91 -15.12
CA LEU A 189 -1.34 0.05 -14.70
C LEU A 189 -1.36 1.31 -15.58
N THR A 190 -0.24 1.61 -16.25
CA THR A 190 -0.06 2.85 -17.01
C THR A 190 -0.19 2.67 -18.51
N SER A 191 -0.09 1.44 -19.01
CA SER A 191 -0.23 1.10 -20.45
C SER A 191 -1.19 -0.05 -20.64
N GLN A 192 -1.98 0.02 -21.70
CA GLN A 192 -2.95 -1.03 -22.06
C GLN A 192 -2.22 -2.21 -22.73
N THR A 193 -1.62 -3.06 -21.87
CA THR A 193 -0.89 -4.26 -22.32
C THR A 193 -1.34 -5.45 -21.48
N ASN A 194 -1.47 -6.60 -22.15
CA ASN A 194 -1.85 -7.84 -21.49
C ASN A 194 -0.82 -8.27 -20.45
N GLY A 195 -1.31 -8.96 -19.43
CA GLY A 195 -0.49 -9.51 -18.37
C GLY A 195 0.45 -10.60 -18.85
N THR A 196 1.54 -10.80 -18.13
CA THR A 196 2.53 -11.85 -18.38
C THR A 196 2.70 -12.71 -17.12
N ASP A 197 2.97 -13.97 -17.32
CA ASP A 197 3.44 -14.89 -16.28
C ASP A 197 4.92 -14.59 -16.02
N ILE A 198 5.28 -14.32 -14.74
CA ILE A 198 6.62 -13.89 -14.36
C ILE A 198 7.32 -14.83 -13.40
N GLY A 199 6.64 -15.87 -12.93
CA GLY A 199 7.16 -16.85 -11.99
C GLY A 199 6.06 -17.54 -11.20
N ASP A 200 6.47 -18.34 -10.23
CA ASP A 200 5.59 -19.19 -9.45
C ASP A 200 5.61 -18.87 -7.94
N ALA A 201 4.45 -18.95 -7.31
CA ALA A 201 4.33 -19.14 -5.87
C ALA A 201 4.90 -20.49 -5.44
N LEU A 202 5.23 -20.65 -4.17
CA LEU A 202 5.83 -21.89 -3.62
C LEU A 202 4.91 -23.12 -3.60
N GLY A 203 3.77 -23.03 -4.19
CA GLY A 203 2.85 -24.15 -4.37
C GLY A 203 1.52 -23.69 -4.90
N ILE A 204 0.78 -24.63 -5.45
CA ILE A 204 -0.59 -24.41 -5.89
C ILE A 204 -1.49 -24.04 -4.70
N GLY A 205 -2.54 -23.29 -4.94
CA GLY A 205 -3.56 -22.97 -3.93
C GLY A 205 -4.43 -21.80 -4.31
N GLN A 206 -5.42 -21.52 -3.47
CA GLN A 206 -6.39 -20.46 -3.69
C GLN A 206 -6.79 -19.75 -2.40
N GLY A 207 -7.35 -18.56 -2.51
CA GLY A 207 -7.90 -17.81 -1.39
C GLY A 207 -6.85 -17.25 -0.42
N ALA A 208 -5.60 -17.11 -0.87
CA ALA A 208 -4.60 -16.38 -0.11
C ALA A 208 -4.95 -14.88 -0.06
N SER A 209 -4.64 -14.21 1.05
CA SER A 209 -4.75 -12.77 1.17
C SER A 209 -3.49 -12.10 0.59
N GLY A 210 -3.68 -11.00 -0.13
CA GLY A 210 -2.59 -10.25 -0.74
C GLY A 210 -2.27 -8.97 0.02
N SER A 211 -1.00 -8.57 0.02
CA SER A 211 -0.56 -7.25 0.48
C SER A 211 0.71 -6.81 -0.24
N SER A 212 1.08 -5.55 -0.09
CA SER A 212 2.19 -4.95 -0.81
C SER A 212 3.09 -4.14 0.11
N SER A 213 4.39 -4.34 0.01
CA SER A 213 5.36 -3.34 0.42
C SER A 213 5.76 -2.47 -0.78
N GLN A 214 6.69 -1.54 -0.58
CA GLN A 214 7.23 -0.73 -1.68
C GLN A 214 7.97 -1.56 -2.74
N THR A 215 8.49 -2.72 -2.38
CA THR A 215 9.43 -3.50 -3.19
C THR A 215 8.96 -4.92 -3.48
N HIS A 216 8.00 -5.43 -2.75
CA HIS A 216 7.53 -6.82 -2.84
C HIS A 216 6.02 -6.96 -2.71
N GLY A 217 5.46 -7.93 -3.44
CA GLY A 217 4.13 -8.46 -3.19
C GLY A 217 4.20 -9.65 -2.22
N TYR A 218 3.16 -9.81 -1.43
CA TYR A 218 3.01 -10.88 -0.43
C TYR A 218 1.71 -11.64 -0.67
N ALA A 219 1.77 -12.96 -0.44
CA ALA A 219 0.60 -13.84 -0.42
C ALA A 219 0.61 -14.65 0.88
N ALA A 220 -0.42 -14.49 1.70
CA ALA A 220 -0.49 -15.06 3.04
C ALA A 220 -1.66 -16.03 3.19
N GLY A 221 -1.38 -17.23 3.70
CA GLY A 221 -2.33 -18.32 3.80
C GLY A 221 -2.70 -18.90 2.42
N ARG A 222 -3.44 -19.95 2.38
CA ARG A 222 -4.14 -20.48 1.19
C ARG A 222 -4.88 -21.78 1.53
N TYR A 223 -5.83 -22.16 0.69
CA TYR A 223 -6.38 -23.50 0.67
C TYR A 223 -5.67 -24.33 -0.39
N VAL A 224 -5.30 -25.55 -0.03
CA VAL A 224 -4.70 -26.54 -0.92
C VAL A 224 -5.57 -27.81 -0.86
N SER A 225 -6.33 -28.13 -1.90
CA SER A 225 -7.21 -29.30 -1.92
C SER A 225 -6.41 -30.59 -2.11
N PRO A 226 -6.67 -31.64 -1.31
CA PRO A 226 -7.57 -31.80 -0.17
C PRO A 226 -6.89 -31.57 1.20
N ALA A 227 -5.82 -30.83 1.28
CA ALA A 227 -5.00 -30.63 2.47
C ALA A 227 -5.57 -29.53 3.40
N PRO A 228 -5.07 -29.40 4.64
CA PRO A 228 -5.42 -28.31 5.53
C PRO A 228 -4.99 -26.96 4.95
N TYR A 229 -5.54 -25.89 5.52
CA TYR A 229 -5.12 -24.52 5.18
C TYR A 229 -3.65 -24.29 5.52
N SER A 230 -2.93 -23.59 4.65
CA SER A 230 -1.55 -23.16 4.88
C SER A 230 -1.50 -21.88 5.69
N ASP A 231 -0.49 -21.75 6.53
CA ASP A 231 -0.14 -20.54 7.28
C ASP A 231 0.99 -19.75 6.62
N GLN A 232 1.58 -20.25 5.56
CA GLN A 232 2.74 -19.71 4.88
C GLN A 232 2.49 -18.28 4.36
N ILE A 233 3.45 -17.38 4.62
CA ILE A 233 3.56 -16.06 4.01
C ILE A 233 4.70 -16.10 3.00
N GLN A 234 4.37 -15.83 1.74
CA GLN A 234 5.30 -15.83 0.62
C GLN A 234 5.49 -14.41 0.10
N LYS A 235 6.70 -14.09 -0.36
CA LYS A 235 6.97 -12.81 -1.02
C LYS A 235 7.65 -12.99 -2.38
N TYR A 236 7.38 -12.07 -3.30
CA TYR A 236 7.99 -11.97 -4.62
C TYR A 236 8.35 -10.52 -4.95
N SER A 237 9.43 -10.35 -5.72
CA SER A 237 10.00 -9.03 -6.01
C SER A 237 9.20 -8.27 -7.07
N PHE A 238 9.10 -6.94 -6.91
CA PHE A 238 8.57 -6.05 -7.94
C PHE A 238 9.63 -5.58 -8.94
N SER A 239 10.90 -5.65 -8.57
CA SER A 239 12.01 -5.20 -9.41
C SER A 239 12.57 -6.27 -10.33
N THR A 240 12.43 -7.54 -9.95
CA THR A 240 12.92 -8.69 -10.73
C THR A 240 11.83 -9.74 -10.84
N ASP A 241 11.55 -10.19 -12.05
CA ASP A 241 10.65 -11.30 -12.30
C ASP A 241 11.25 -12.61 -11.73
N GLY A 242 10.43 -13.47 -11.15
CA GLY A 242 10.87 -14.73 -10.56
C GLY A 242 9.89 -15.30 -9.53
N ASN A 243 10.26 -16.45 -8.99
CA ASN A 243 9.44 -17.18 -8.05
C ASN A 243 9.37 -16.53 -6.66
N ALA A 244 8.28 -16.78 -5.96
CA ALA A 244 8.14 -16.37 -4.56
C ALA A 244 9.08 -17.16 -3.64
N THR A 245 9.34 -16.61 -2.47
CA THR A 245 10.07 -17.24 -1.37
C THR A 245 9.22 -17.30 -0.12
N ASP A 246 9.40 -18.34 0.70
CA ASP A 246 8.82 -18.44 2.04
C ASP A 246 9.57 -17.51 3.01
N VAL A 247 8.83 -16.70 3.74
CA VAL A 247 9.45 -15.69 4.60
C VAL A 247 8.91 -15.68 6.02
N ALA A 248 7.71 -16.20 6.26
CA ALA A 248 7.07 -16.17 7.57
C ALA A 248 5.80 -17.00 7.60
N ASN A 249 5.15 -17.08 8.77
CA ASN A 249 3.89 -17.77 8.95
C ASN A 249 2.82 -16.87 9.58
N LEU A 250 1.57 -17.08 9.20
CA LEU A 250 0.39 -16.64 9.95
C LEU A 250 0.31 -17.41 11.27
N ILE A 251 -0.46 -16.94 12.24
CA ILE A 251 -0.68 -17.61 13.53
C ILE A 251 -1.26 -19.02 13.33
N SER A 252 -2.06 -19.21 12.30
CA SER A 252 -2.65 -20.48 11.92
C SER A 252 -2.96 -20.55 10.44
N GLY A 253 -3.05 -21.75 9.88
CA GLY A 253 -3.44 -21.95 8.48
C GLY A 253 -4.83 -21.43 8.21
N MET A 254 -4.99 -20.63 7.14
CA MET A 254 -6.28 -20.06 6.73
C MET A 254 -6.34 -19.68 5.27
N ASN A 255 -7.57 -19.45 4.78
CA ASN A 255 -7.83 -18.86 3.48
C ASN A 255 -9.02 -17.90 3.54
N GLY A 256 -9.27 -17.14 2.49
CA GLY A 256 -10.44 -16.25 2.37
C GLY A 256 -10.47 -15.13 3.41
N GLY A 257 -9.35 -14.81 4.04
CA GLY A 257 -9.18 -13.59 4.82
C GLY A 257 -8.87 -12.40 3.90
N ALA A 258 -9.05 -11.19 4.39
CA ALA A 258 -8.71 -9.98 3.64
C ALA A 258 -7.30 -9.48 3.96
N GLY A 259 -6.58 -9.06 2.94
CA GLY A 259 -5.25 -8.47 3.08
C GLY A 259 -5.29 -6.96 3.16
N HIS A 260 -4.37 -6.38 3.94
CA HIS A 260 -4.22 -4.93 4.08
C HIS A 260 -2.74 -4.57 4.10
N SER A 261 -2.42 -3.39 3.60
CA SER A 261 -1.04 -2.90 3.48
C SER A 261 -0.88 -1.59 4.25
N ASP A 262 -0.03 -1.61 5.27
CA ASP A 262 0.45 -0.42 5.96
C ASP A 262 1.81 -0.03 5.34
N TRP A 263 1.77 0.70 4.27
CA TRP A 263 2.97 1.12 3.55
C TRP A 263 3.80 2.17 4.31
N VAL A 264 3.18 2.92 5.24
CA VAL A 264 3.87 3.89 6.11
C VAL A 264 4.62 3.17 7.22
N GLY A 265 3.95 2.25 7.92
CA GLY A 265 4.54 1.45 8.98
C GLY A 265 5.36 0.27 8.48
N ASN A 266 5.28 -0.06 7.18
CA ASN A 266 5.97 -1.18 6.54
C ASN A 266 5.54 -2.55 7.09
N TYR A 267 4.20 -2.75 7.20
CA TYR A 267 3.58 -3.98 7.67
C TYR A 267 2.48 -4.47 6.72
N GLY A 268 2.34 -5.80 6.66
CA GLY A 268 1.17 -6.46 6.11
C GLY A 268 0.21 -6.89 7.22
N TYR A 269 -1.08 -6.88 6.90
CA TYR A 269 -2.12 -7.40 7.78
C TYR A 269 -3.01 -8.38 7.05
N GLN A 270 -3.56 -9.31 7.81
CA GLN A 270 -4.58 -10.23 7.35
C GLN A 270 -5.70 -10.27 8.39
N SER A 271 -6.93 -10.07 7.97
CA SER A 271 -8.10 -10.06 8.85
C SER A 271 -9.08 -11.18 8.52
N GLY A 272 -9.72 -11.75 9.53
CA GLY A 272 -10.71 -12.82 9.38
C GLY A 272 -10.19 -14.03 8.60
N GLY A 273 -11.09 -14.80 8.01
CA GLY A 273 -10.75 -15.95 7.16
C GLY A 273 -11.44 -17.25 7.54
N GLN A 274 -11.04 -18.32 6.87
CA GLN A 274 -11.56 -19.69 7.07
C GLN A 274 -10.42 -20.58 7.58
N PRO A 275 -10.51 -21.27 8.75
CA PRO A 275 -11.70 -21.37 9.63
C PRO A 275 -12.18 -19.99 10.12
N SER A 276 -13.51 -19.83 10.30
CA SER A 276 -14.10 -18.53 10.65
C SER A 276 -13.48 -17.95 11.91
N THR A 277 -12.86 -16.76 11.76
CA THR A 277 -12.19 -16.02 12.82
C THR A 277 -12.46 -14.53 12.67
N ASN A 278 -12.25 -13.77 13.76
CA ASN A 278 -12.26 -12.31 13.74
C ASN A 278 -10.87 -11.71 13.98
N VAL A 279 -9.85 -12.52 14.10
CA VAL A 279 -8.48 -12.08 14.38
C VAL A 279 -7.96 -11.19 13.25
N ILE A 280 -7.28 -10.11 13.62
CA ILE A 280 -6.46 -9.28 12.73
C ILE A 280 -5.01 -9.56 13.07
N GLN A 281 -4.29 -10.14 12.11
CA GLN A 281 -2.88 -10.51 12.24
C GLN A 281 -2.01 -9.49 11.51
N LYS A 282 -0.80 -9.24 12.04
CA LYS A 282 0.19 -8.29 11.53
C LYS A 282 1.54 -8.96 11.37
N TYR A 283 2.21 -8.75 10.25
CA TYR A 283 3.58 -9.22 9.97
C TYR A 283 4.43 -8.11 9.38
N ALA A 284 5.74 -8.13 9.70
CA ALA A 284 6.65 -7.08 9.28
C ALA A 284 7.31 -7.39 7.93
N TYR A 285 7.27 -6.45 7.00
CA TYR A 285 7.93 -6.59 5.70
C TYR A 285 9.46 -6.50 5.77
N ALA A 286 9.99 -5.74 6.75
CA ALA A 286 11.42 -5.49 6.85
C ALA A 286 12.21 -6.66 7.45
N THR A 287 11.58 -7.45 8.32
CA THR A 287 12.26 -8.51 9.09
C THR A 287 11.81 -9.91 8.73
N ASP A 288 10.81 -10.03 7.83
CA ASP A 288 10.25 -11.33 7.43
C ASP A 288 9.90 -12.19 8.67
N SER A 289 9.16 -11.61 9.62
CA SER A 289 8.80 -12.25 10.87
C SER A 289 7.39 -12.80 10.86
N ASP A 290 7.16 -13.88 11.62
CA ASP A 290 5.83 -14.47 11.80
C ASP A 290 4.80 -13.45 12.27
N ALA A 291 3.56 -13.68 11.88
CA ALA A 291 2.46 -12.81 12.23
C ALA A 291 2.12 -12.88 13.72
N ILE A 292 1.68 -11.77 14.26
CA ILE A 292 1.16 -11.64 15.62
C ILE A 292 -0.30 -11.17 15.60
N ASP A 293 -1.09 -11.60 16.57
CA ASP A 293 -2.43 -11.09 16.83
C ASP A 293 -2.34 -9.67 17.39
N VAL A 294 -3.04 -8.74 16.77
CA VAL A 294 -2.99 -7.31 17.17
C VAL A 294 -4.36 -6.71 17.45
N ALA A 295 -5.45 -7.33 16.97
CA ALA A 295 -6.80 -6.80 17.11
C ALA A 295 -7.85 -7.80 16.61
N ASN A 296 -9.13 -7.44 16.74
CA ASN A 296 -10.23 -8.24 16.25
C ASN A 296 -11.20 -7.41 15.38
N LEU A 297 -11.80 -8.05 14.37
CA LEU A 297 -13.01 -7.57 13.73
C LEU A 297 -14.19 -7.65 14.73
N THR A 298 -15.25 -6.91 14.49
CA THR A 298 -16.46 -6.94 15.34
C THR A 298 -17.16 -8.30 15.33
N THR A 299 -17.00 -9.06 14.24
CA THR A 299 -17.58 -10.41 14.07
C THR A 299 -16.62 -11.32 13.31
N THR A 300 -16.79 -12.64 13.53
CA THR A 300 -16.09 -13.65 12.71
C THR A 300 -16.66 -13.64 11.30
N LYS A 301 -15.81 -13.51 10.30
CA LYS A 301 -16.20 -13.52 8.88
C LYS A 301 -15.09 -14.05 7.97
N ASN A 302 -15.48 -14.48 6.79
CA ASN A 302 -14.59 -14.86 5.70
C ASN A 302 -15.08 -14.32 4.35
N ALA A 303 -14.27 -14.46 3.33
CA ALA A 303 -14.60 -14.04 1.96
C ALA A 303 -15.04 -12.58 1.88
N HIS A 304 -14.40 -11.72 2.66
CA HIS A 304 -14.61 -10.28 2.70
C HIS A 304 -13.50 -9.54 1.95
N ASN A 305 -13.71 -8.27 1.75
CA ASN A 305 -12.81 -7.41 0.99
C ASN A 305 -11.96 -6.56 1.94
N GLY A 306 -10.67 -6.41 1.63
CA GLY A 306 -9.74 -5.56 2.37
C GLY A 306 -9.29 -4.36 1.54
N THR A 307 -9.32 -3.17 2.15
CA THR A 307 -8.72 -1.96 1.60
C THR A 307 -7.88 -1.27 2.67
N SER A 308 -7.06 -0.33 2.26
CA SER A 308 -6.15 0.38 3.17
C SER A 308 -6.11 1.87 2.84
N SER A 309 -6.12 2.70 3.87
CA SER A 309 -5.65 4.07 3.80
C SER A 309 -4.22 4.16 4.36
N ALA A 310 -3.64 5.33 4.43
CA ALA A 310 -2.31 5.53 5.04
C ALA A 310 -2.26 5.17 6.55
N THR A 311 -3.40 5.09 7.23
CA THR A 311 -3.48 4.95 8.69
C THR A 311 -4.41 3.85 9.19
N TYR A 312 -5.28 3.34 8.33
CA TYR A 312 -6.32 2.37 8.68
C TYR A 312 -6.46 1.27 7.65
N GLY A 313 -6.70 0.05 8.11
CA GLY A 313 -7.25 -1.04 7.33
C GLY A 313 -8.78 -1.05 7.42
N TYR A 314 -9.44 -1.45 6.34
CA TYR A 314 -10.89 -1.58 6.25
C TYR A 314 -11.27 -2.97 5.77
N ALA A 315 -12.17 -3.62 6.50
CA ALA A 315 -12.74 -4.92 6.16
C ALA A 315 -14.23 -4.75 5.82
N ALA A 316 -14.58 -4.94 4.56
CA ALA A 316 -15.93 -4.67 4.09
C ALA A 316 -16.61 -5.92 3.55
N SER A 317 -17.90 -6.08 3.79
CA SER A 317 -18.68 -7.23 3.29
C SER A 317 -18.34 -8.54 3.99
N GLY A 318 -18.61 -9.66 3.36
CA GLY A 318 -18.19 -11.00 3.76
C GLY A 318 -19.33 -11.92 4.17
N ASN A 319 -18.95 -13.18 4.38
CA ASN A 319 -19.85 -14.23 4.82
C ASN A 319 -19.83 -14.37 6.35
N ILE A 320 -20.98 -14.14 6.96
CA ILE A 320 -21.27 -14.39 8.39
C ILE A 320 -22.44 -15.39 8.43
N PRO A 321 -22.17 -16.70 8.38
CA PRO A 321 -23.24 -17.68 8.24
C PRO A 321 -24.33 -17.53 9.29
N PRO A 322 -25.64 -17.58 8.91
CA PRO A 322 -26.15 -17.87 7.55
C PRO A 322 -26.31 -16.63 6.64
N ASN A 323 -25.84 -15.45 7.05
CA ASN A 323 -26.12 -14.17 6.39
C ASN A 323 -24.89 -13.63 5.66
N LEU A 324 -25.14 -12.71 4.74
CA LEU A 324 -24.11 -11.83 4.16
C LEU A 324 -24.00 -10.54 4.97
N SER A 325 -22.80 -10.04 5.14
CA SER A 325 -22.54 -8.76 5.79
C SER A 325 -22.51 -7.64 4.75
N ASN A 326 -23.01 -6.47 5.10
CA ASN A 326 -22.78 -5.22 4.39
C ASN A 326 -21.90 -4.24 5.20
N ILE A 327 -21.47 -4.65 6.39
CA ILE A 327 -20.72 -3.80 7.32
C ILE A 327 -19.36 -3.45 6.75
N ILE A 328 -18.96 -2.19 6.93
CA ILE A 328 -17.60 -1.67 6.72
C ILE A 328 -16.96 -1.49 8.09
N GLU A 329 -15.95 -2.27 8.40
CA GLU A 329 -15.20 -2.18 9.65
C GLU A 329 -13.85 -1.52 9.41
N LYS A 330 -13.42 -0.68 10.36
CA LYS A 330 -12.17 0.07 10.33
C LYS A 330 -11.30 -0.25 11.55
N PHE A 331 -10.01 -0.54 11.36
CA PHE A 331 -9.04 -0.74 12.42
C PHE A 331 -7.78 0.09 12.18
N SER A 332 -7.14 0.52 13.27
CA SER A 332 -5.94 1.38 13.20
C SER A 332 -4.68 0.57 13.01
N PHE A 333 -3.80 1.00 12.10
CA PHE A 333 -2.45 0.44 11.96
C PHE A 333 -1.51 0.80 13.11
N ALA A 334 -1.79 1.93 13.81
CA ALA A 334 -0.91 2.46 14.85
C ALA A 334 -1.13 1.84 16.23
N ASN A 335 -2.37 1.50 16.60
CA ASN A 335 -2.73 1.30 18.01
C ASN A 335 -3.09 -0.13 18.39
N GLY A 336 -3.25 -1.06 17.42
CA GLY A 336 -3.67 -2.45 17.74
C GLY A 336 -4.99 -2.52 18.51
N THR A 337 -5.94 -1.66 18.16
CA THR A 337 -7.29 -1.65 18.74
C THR A 337 -8.26 -2.40 17.85
N ASP A 338 -9.24 -3.05 18.46
CA ASP A 338 -10.29 -3.76 17.75
C ASP A 338 -10.99 -2.85 16.72
N ALA A 339 -11.46 -3.47 15.66
CA ALA A 339 -12.17 -2.78 14.60
C ALA A 339 -13.50 -2.21 15.09
N THR A 340 -13.93 -1.14 14.47
CA THR A 340 -15.23 -0.51 14.68
C THR A 340 -16.04 -0.49 13.41
N ASP A 341 -17.35 -0.70 13.53
CA ASP A 341 -18.30 -0.47 12.45
C ASP A 341 -18.36 1.03 12.14
N VAL A 342 -18.15 1.38 10.86
CA VAL A 342 -18.10 2.77 10.39
C VAL A 342 -19.08 3.08 9.27
N GLY A 343 -19.87 2.09 8.84
CA GLY A 343 -20.88 2.25 7.82
C GLY A 343 -21.22 0.95 7.10
N ASP A 344 -22.11 1.04 6.13
CA ASP A 344 -22.59 -0.08 5.36
C ASP A 344 -22.31 0.07 3.87
N LEU A 345 -22.03 -1.06 3.20
CA LEU A 345 -22.16 -1.17 1.76
C LEU A 345 -23.63 -1.05 1.33
N VAL A 346 -23.88 -0.60 0.12
CA VAL A 346 -25.22 -0.59 -0.47
C VAL A 346 -25.78 -2.01 -0.53
N TYR A 347 -24.92 -2.97 -0.87
CA TYR A 347 -25.25 -4.39 -0.97
C TYR A 347 -24.20 -5.24 -0.25
N GLY A 348 -24.66 -6.15 0.61
CA GLY A 348 -23.82 -7.19 1.18
C GLY A 348 -23.53 -8.27 0.14
N VAL A 349 -22.25 -8.61 -0.03
CA VAL A 349 -21.82 -9.64 -0.97
C VAL A 349 -20.75 -10.53 -0.31
N TYR A 350 -20.57 -11.74 -0.83
CA TYR A 350 -19.50 -12.63 -0.42
C TYR A 350 -18.65 -13.04 -1.64
N LEU A 351 -17.49 -13.61 -1.38
CA LEU A 351 -16.52 -14.01 -2.42
C LEU A 351 -16.13 -12.84 -3.33
N SER A 352 -16.10 -11.64 -2.78
CA SER A 352 -15.79 -10.41 -3.51
C SER A 352 -14.33 -10.34 -3.99
N GLY A 353 -13.51 -11.29 -3.61
CA GLY A 353 -12.06 -11.21 -3.72
C GLY A 353 -11.48 -10.77 -2.38
N ASN A 354 -10.27 -11.25 -2.06
CA ASN A 354 -9.67 -11.01 -0.75
C ASN A 354 -9.04 -9.63 -0.62
N THR A 355 -9.10 -8.83 -1.68
CA THR A 355 -8.51 -7.50 -1.74
C THR A 355 -9.40 -6.54 -2.51
N GLY A 356 -9.58 -5.35 -1.95
CA GLY A 356 -10.27 -4.23 -2.56
C GLY A 356 -9.29 -3.25 -3.18
N GLN A 357 -9.84 -2.20 -3.73
CA GLN A 357 -9.07 -1.12 -4.32
C GLN A 357 -9.14 0.09 -3.42
N SER A 358 -8.04 0.83 -3.39
CA SER A 358 -7.94 2.06 -2.61
C SER A 358 -7.45 3.20 -3.50
N SER A 359 -8.10 4.36 -3.37
CA SER A 359 -7.49 5.63 -3.72
C SER A 359 -6.92 6.27 -2.46
N THR A 360 -6.34 7.44 -2.56
CA THR A 360 -5.86 8.18 -1.38
C THR A 360 -6.97 8.53 -0.38
N THR A 361 -8.22 8.58 -0.83
CA THR A 361 -9.36 9.07 -0.04
C THR A 361 -10.53 8.11 0.07
N ASN A 362 -10.56 7.04 -0.72
CA ASN A 362 -11.71 6.13 -0.77
C ASN A 362 -11.28 4.68 -0.94
N GLY A 363 -12.07 3.78 -0.33
CA GLY A 363 -12.06 2.35 -0.59
C GLY A 363 -13.14 1.98 -1.60
N TYR A 364 -12.85 0.93 -2.39
CA TYR A 364 -13.76 0.42 -3.43
C TYR A 364 -13.89 -1.09 -3.32
N LEU A 365 -15.11 -1.55 -3.47
CA LEU A 365 -15.44 -2.96 -3.61
C LEU A 365 -16.10 -3.17 -4.97
N CYS A 366 -15.52 -4.06 -5.75
CA CYS A 366 -16.03 -4.39 -7.08
C CYS A 366 -16.50 -5.83 -7.09
N THR A 367 -17.70 -6.06 -7.59
CA THR A 367 -18.29 -7.41 -7.75
C THR A 367 -18.59 -8.12 -6.44
N GLY A 368 -19.04 -9.35 -6.54
CA GLY A 368 -19.35 -10.29 -5.47
C GLY A 368 -20.55 -11.15 -5.83
N ALA A 369 -20.82 -12.14 -4.99
CA ALA A 369 -22.02 -12.92 -5.10
C ALA A 369 -23.05 -12.44 -4.05
N TYR A 370 -24.24 -12.10 -4.51
CA TYR A 370 -25.36 -11.67 -3.69
C TYR A 370 -26.22 -12.85 -3.23
N GLY A 371 -26.16 -13.94 -3.97
CA GLY A 371 -26.87 -15.20 -3.70
C GLY A 371 -26.16 -16.37 -4.36
N PRO A 372 -26.70 -17.61 -4.24
CA PRO A 372 -26.01 -18.82 -4.68
C PRO A 372 -25.63 -18.87 -6.18
N SER A 373 -26.26 -18.02 -7.00
CA SER A 373 -26.02 -17.95 -8.44
C SER A 373 -26.19 -16.53 -8.99
N GLU A 374 -26.18 -15.53 -8.13
CA GLU A 374 -26.38 -14.13 -8.48
C GLU A 374 -25.06 -13.39 -8.30
N TYR A 375 -24.40 -13.10 -9.41
CA TYR A 375 -23.16 -12.36 -9.44
C TYR A 375 -23.41 -10.93 -9.87
N THR A 376 -22.63 -10.01 -9.33
CA THR A 376 -22.80 -8.58 -9.51
C THR A 376 -21.68 -7.98 -10.35
N ASN A 377 -21.93 -6.80 -10.89
CA ASN A 377 -20.95 -5.96 -11.56
C ASN A 377 -20.78 -4.61 -10.86
N TRP A 378 -21.40 -4.41 -9.70
CA TRP A 378 -21.40 -3.14 -8.97
C TRP A 378 -20.01 -2.71 -8.54
N ILE A 379 -19.78 -1.39 -8.57
CA ILE A 379 -18.62 -0.72 -7.99
C ILE A 379 -19.13 0.14 -6.83
N GLN A 380 -18.86 -0.27 -5.61
CA GLN A 380 -19.28 0.41 -4.40
C GLN A 380 -18.09 1.19 -3.82
N LYS A 381 -18.30 2.47 -3.49
CA LYS A 381 -17.29 3.41 -2.99
C LYS A 381 -17.65 3.91 -1.60
N TYR A 382 -16.69 3.93 -0.67
CA TYR A 382 -16.81 4.53 0.66
C TYR A 382 -15.59 5.40 1.00
N SER A 383 -15.79 6.36 1.89
CA SER A 383 -14.76 7.36 2.22
C SER A 383 -13.79 6.87 3.30
N PHE A 384 -12.51 7.21 3.17
CA PHE A 384 -11.51 7.07 4.22
C PHE A 384 -11.41 8.32 5.12
N THR A 385 -11.95 9.44 4.69
CA THR A 385 -11.86 10.72 5.42
C THR A 385 -13.04 10.96 6.35
N THR A 386 -14.18 10.36 6.03
CA THR A 386 -15.41 10.47 6.83
C THR A 386 -16.06 9.11 6.93
N ASP A 387 -16.38 8.66 8.13
CA ASP A 387 -17.14 7.44 8.33
C ASP A 387 -18.56 7.60 7.73
N GLY A 388 -19.10 6.52 7.17
CA GLY A 388 -20.43 6.50 6.57
C GLY A 388 -20.61 5.40 5.51
N ASN A 389 -21.82 5.31 5.02
CA ASN A 389 -22.22 4.27 4.07
C ASN A 389 -21.58 4.46 2.69
N ALA A 390 -21.37 3.36 2.00
CA ALA A 390 -20.93 3.35 0.63
C ALA A 390 -22.02 3.85 -0.34
N THR A 391 -21.57 4.24 -1.52
CA THR A 391 -22.43 4.56 -2.66
C THR A 391 -22.10 3.64 -3.83
N ASP A 392 -23.11 3.25 -4.59
CA ASP A 392 -22.94 2.61 -5.90
C ASP A 392 -22.57 3.70 -6.92
N ILE A 393 -21.44 3.53 -7.61
CA ILE A 393 -20.87 4.54 -8.50
C ILE A 393 -20.80 4.11 -9.96
N GLY A 394 -21.13 2.86 -10.25
CA GLY A 394 -21.09 2.31 -11.61
C GLY A 394 -20.91 0.81 -11.64
N ASP A 395 -20.70 0.28 -12.84
CA ASP A 395 -20.64 -1.14 -13.11
C ASP A 395 -19.34 -1.54 -13.79
N LEU A 396 -18.88 -2.75 -13.50
CA LEU A 396 -17.96 -3.49 -14.38
C LEU A 396 -18.66 -3.88 -15.68
N THR A 397 -17.89 -4.22 -16.70
CA THR A 397 -18.46 -4.65 -18.00
C THR A 397 -19.15 -6.01 -17.93
N GLU A 398 -18.91 -6.78 -16.87
CA GLU A 398 -19.42 -8.13 -16.68
C GLU A 398 -19.78 -8.42 -15.23
N SER A 399 -20.92 -9.12 -15.02
CA SER A 399 -21.26 -9.68 -13.71
C SER A 399 -20.37 -10.87 -13.40
N LYS A 400 -19.63 -10.80 -12.31
CA LYS A 400 -18.68 -11.83 -11.87
C LYS A 400 -18.42 -11.74 -10.37
N TYR A 401 -17.77 -12.74 -9.80
CA TYR A 401 -17.34 -12.72 -8.42
C TYR A 401 -15.86 -13.12 -8.30
N SER A 402 -15.29 -12.84 -7.16
CA SER A 402 -13.89 -13.17 -6.86
C SER A 402 -12.88 -12.55 -7.85
N THR A 403 -13.16 -11.31 -8.25
CA THR A 403 -12.16 -10.47 -8.89
C THR A 403 -11.11 -10.07 -7.86
N HIS A 404 -9.94 -9.81 -8.33
CA HIS A 404 -8.88 -9.26 -7.52
C HIS A 404 -8.56 -7.83 -7.94
N ALA A 405 -8.03 -7.09 -7.01
CA ALA A 405 -7.83 -5.67 -7.13
C ALA A 405 -6.39 -5.27 -6.79
N SER A 406 -5.96 -4.13 -7.26
CA SER A 406 -4.69 -3.56 -6.83
C SER A 406 -4.88 -2.78 -5.53
N HIS A 407 -4.02 -3.05 -4.57
CA HIS A 407 -3.95 -2.30 -3.30
C HIS A 407 -3.09 -1.05 -3.43
N TYR A 408 -3.52 -0.04 -2.67
CA TYR A 408 -2.67 1.12 -2.39
C TYR A 408 -1.61 0.75 -1.36
#